data_5993332d2f50eaefe3b0bf6de561f480
#
_entry.id   5993332d2f50eaefe3b0bf6de561f480
#
_cell.length_a   1.000
_cell.length_b   1.000
_cell.length_c   1.000
_cell.angle_alpha   90.00
_cell.angle_beta   90.00
_cell.angle_gamma   90.00
#
_symmetry.space_group_name_H-M   'P 1'
#
loop_
_entity.id
_entity.type
_entity.pdbx_description
1 polymer ?
#
loop_
_entity_poly.entity_id
_entity_poly.type
_entity_poly.pdbx_seq_one_letter_code
_entity_poly.pdbx_strand_id
1 'polypeptide(L)'
;KFDVILNMEIVEHVDNVDFFLLKSSELLKKNGLMFIATLNKTLKSYIFAIVGAEYVLQWLPIGTHDWDKFVKPDDLIKICKNNNLKLEKLDGMNFNLITDQWKISSDDSVNYIGKFKKI
;
A
#
# COMPACT_ATOMS: atom_id res chain seq x y z
N LYS A 1 -0.82 23.07 1.97
CA LYS A 1 -1.08 21.90 1.12
C LYS A 1 0.18 21.50 0.36
N PHE A 2 0.28 20.25 -0.03
CA PHE A 2 1.48 19.65 -0.61
C PHE A 2 1.27 19.30 -2.08
N ASP A 3 2.37 19.32 -2.85
CA ASP A 3 2.37 18.89 -4.25
C ASP A 3 2.43 17.37 -4.37
N VAL A 4 3.10 16.70 -3.42
CA VAL A 4 3.27 15.25 -3.39
C VAL A 4 3.10 14.76 -1.95
N ILE A 5 2.36 13.68 -1.78
CA ILE A 5 2.22 12.97 -0.50
C ILE A 5 2.60 11.51 -0.72
N LEU A 6 3.43 10.98 0.19
CA LEU A 6 3.84 9.59 0.21
C LEU A 6 3.20 8.89 1.41
N ASN A 7 2.35 7.92 1.15
CA ASN A 7 1.76 7.03 2.16
C ASN A 7 2.35 5.63 1.97
N MET A 8 3.53 5.43 2.53
CA MET A 8 4.32 4.22 2.32
C MET A 8 4.18 3.29 3.52
N GLU A 9 3.55 2.12 3.33
CA GLU A 9 3.36 1.09 4.37
C GLU A 9 2.59 1.63 5.59
N ILE A 10 1.54 2.43 5.37
CA ILE A 10 0.77 3.06 6.44
C ILE A 10 -0.68 2.57 6.47
N VAL A 11 -1.34 2.44 5.32
CA VAL A 11 -2.79 2.16 5.27
C VAL A 11 -3.18 0.83 5.91
N GLU A 12 -2.29 -0.15 5.94
CA GLU A 12 -2.49 -1.43 6.62
C GLU A 12 -2.43 -1.33 8.16
N HIS A 13 -2.04 -0.18 8.70
CA HIS A 13 -1.92 0.06 10.14
C HIS A 13 -2.96 1.02 10.69
N VAL A 14 -3.81 1.61 9.85
CA VAL A 14 -4.85 2.53 10.30
C VAL A 14 -6.19 1.82 10.46
N ASP A 15 -6.98 2.23 11.45
CA ASP A 15 -8.27 1.59 11.74
C ASP A 15 -9.33 1.94 10.68
N ASN A 16 -9.30 3.16 10.16
CA ASN A 16 -10.27 3.62 9.16
C ASN A 16 -9.53 4.20 7.95
N VAL A 17 -9.37 3.39 6.91
CA VAL A 17 -8.64 3.76 5.69
C VAL A 17 -9.36 4.89 4.94
N ASP A 18 -10.69 4.86 4.86
CA ASP A 18 -11.47 5.92 4.21
C ASP A 18 -11.20 7.28 4.85
N PHE A 19 -11.27 7.35 6.16
CA PHE A 19 -11.03 8.59 6.91
C PHE A 19 -9.59 9.07 6.75
N PHE A 20 -8.62 8.16 6.83
CA PHE A 20 -7.21 8.48 6.66
C PHE A 20 -6.93 9.06 5.27
N LEU A 21 -7.46 8.43 4.22
CA LEU A 21 -7.24 8.89 2.85
C LEU A 21 -8.01 10.17 2.54
N LEU A 22 -9.18 10.37 3.14
CA LEU A 22 -9.88 11.64 3.06
C LEU A 22 -9.00 12.78 3.60
N LYS A 23 -8.44 12.60 4.79
CA LYS A 23 -7.58 13.62 5.41
C LYS A 23 -6.29 13.85 4.64
N SER A 24 -5.66 12.77 4.15
CA SER A 24 -4.49 12.88 3.26
C SER A 24 -4.83 13.66 1.99
N SER A 25 -5.96 13.36 1.37
CA SER A 25 -6.41 14.04 0.15
C SER A 25 -6.64 15.54 0.38
N GLU A 26 -7.18 15.92 1.53
CA GLU A 26 -7.38 17.32 1.87
C GLU A 26 -6.08 18.13 1.96
N LEU A 27 -4.97 17.45 2.29
CA LEU A 27 -3.64 18.06 2.36
C LEU A 27 -2.96 18.18 1.01
N LEU A 28 -3.49 17.52 -0.02
CA LEU A 28 -2.90 17.51 -1.35
C LEU A 28 -3.51 18.61 -2.20
N LYS A 29 -2.65 19.35 -2.90
CA LYS A 29 -3.11 20.37 -3.86
C LYS A 29 -3.84 19.70 -5.04
N LYS A 30 -4.72 20.46 -5.69
CA LYS A 30 -5.31 20.04 -6.97
C LYS A 30 -4.18 19.74 -7.97
N ASN A 31 -4.31 18.64 -8.70
CA ASN A 31 -3.28 18.10 -9.60
C ASN A 31 -2.03 17.56 -8.88
N GLY A 32 -2.02 17.55 -7.56
CA GLY A 32 -0.96 16.92 -6.78
C GLY A 32 -0.97 15.40 -6.89
N LEU A 33 0.13 14.77 -6.54
CA LEU A 33 0.31 13.33 -6.65
C LEU A 33 0.37 12.68 -5.27
N MET A 34 -0.32 11.54 -5.12
CA MET A 34 -0.22 10.71 -3.95
C MET A 34 0.26 9.32 -4.34
N PHE A 35 1.30 8.83 -3.66
CA PHE A 35 1.79 7.47 -3.81
C PHE A 35 1.39 6.68 -2.58
N ILE A 36 0.76 5.53 -2.79
CA ILE A 36 0.34 4.64 -1.71
C ILE A 36 0.95 3.27 -1.96
N ALA A 37 1.82 2.84 -1.05
CA ALA A 37 2.41 1.51 -1.08
C ALA A 37 1.91 0.72 0.12
N THR A 38 1.45 -0.52 -0.11
CA THR A 38 0.90 -1.36 0.93
C THR A 38 0.88 -2.83 0.51
N LEU A 39 0.22 -3.66 1.31
CA LEU A 39 0.12 -5.11 1.14
C LEU A 39 -1.25 -5.52 0.62
N ASN A 40 -1.27 -6.38 -0.39
CA ASN A 40 -2.50 -6.96 -0.93
C ASN A 40 -3.03 -8.06 0.00
N LYS A 41 -4.34 -8.12 0.18
CA LYS A 41 -4.98 -9.15 1.01
C LYS A 41 -5.13 -10.45 0.22
N THR A 42 -4.04 -11.21 0.13
CA THR A 42 -3.99 -12.50 -0.58
C THR A 42 -3.39 -13.57 0.34
N LEU A 43 -3.60 -14.84 -0.01
CA LEU A 43 -2.95 -15.95 0.69
C LEU A 43 -1.43 -15.84 0.58
N LYS A 44 -0.92 -15.43 -0.59
CA LYS A 44 0.51 -15.24 -0.81
C LYS A 44 1.08 -14.15 0.11
N SER A 45 0.36 -13.02 0.30
CA SER A 45 0.80 -11.97 1.21
C SER A 45 0.80 -12.44 2.67
N TYR A 46 -0.17 -13.27 3.06
CA TYR A 46 -0.19 -13.87 4.39
C TYR A 46 1.06 -14.71 4.64
N ILE A 47 1.41 -15.56 3.67
CA ILE A 47 2.59 -16.42 3.80
C ILE A 47 3.87 -15.60 3.85
N PHE A 48 4.05 -14.65 2.94
CA PHE A 48 5.30 -13.89 2.85
C PHE A 48 5.46 -12.83 3.93
N ALA A 49 4.41 -12.07 4.23
CA ALA A 49 4.51 -10.97 5.19
C ALA A 49 4.44 -11.45 6.64
N ILE A 50 3.56 -12.39 6.95
CA ILE A 50 3.31 -12.82 8.33
C ILE A 50 4.14 -14.06 8.65
N VAL A 51 3.94 -15.14 7.92
CA VAL A 51 4.65 -16.39 8.21
C VAL A 51 6.15 -16.25 7.92
N GLY A 52 6.49 -15.70 6.75
CA GLY A 52 7.88 -15.55 6.33
C GLY A 52 8.63 -14.50 7.14
N ALA A 53 8.19 -13.24 7.09
CA ALA A 53 8.95 -12.14 7.68
C ALA A 53 8.89 -12.11 9.21
N GLU A 54 7.75 -12.46 9.82
CA GLU A 54 7.59 -12.38 11.28
C GLU A 54 8.00 -13.65 11.99
N TYR A 55 7.57 -14.83 11.54
CA TYR A 55 7.78 -16.09 12.23
C TYR A 55 9.04 -16.85 11.80
N VAL A 56 9.30 -16.96 10.49
CA VAL A 56 10.42 -17.75 9.97
C VAL A 56 11.71 -16.94 9.95
N LEU A 57 11.73 -15.81 9.24
CA LEU A 57 12.93 -14.98 9.09
C LEU A 57 13.16 -14.03 10.25
N GLN A 58 12.12 -13.73 11.00
CA GLN A 58 12.17 -12.82 12.14
C GLN A 58 12.78 -11.44 11.81
N TRP A 59 12.56 -10.98 10.57
CA TRP A 59 12.97 -9.64 10.15
C TRP A 59 12.19 -8.55 10.88
N LEU A 60 10.94 -8.86 11.25
CA LEU A 60 10.04 -7.96 11.94
C LEU A 60 9.49 -8.65 13.19
N PRO A 61 9.14 -7.87 14.25
CA PRO A 61 8.50 -8.44 15.42
C PRO A 61 7.19 -9.14 15.07
N ILE A 62 6.89 -10.23 15.78
CA ILE A 62 5.61 -10.92 15.64
C ILE A 62 4.47 -9.96 15.96
N GLY A 63 3.43 -9.95 15.10
CA GLY A 63 2.30 -9.05 15.25
C GLY A 63 2.45 -7.69 14.56
N THR A 64 3.56 -7.47 13.84
CA THR A 64 3.76 -6.24 13.06
C THR A 64 2.68 -6.04 12.01
N HIS A 65 2.24 -7.14 11.36
CA HIS A 65 1.20 -7.11 10.34
C HIS A 65 -0.09 -7.78 10.84
N ASP A 66 -1.22 -7.16 10.56
CA ASP A 66 -2.56 -7.72 10.71
C ASP A 66 -3.14 -7.93 9.31
N TRP A 67 -3.21 -9.18 8.85
CA TRP A 67 -3.68 -9.52 7.50
C TRP A 67 -5.11 -9.04 7.23
N ASP A 68 -5.97 -8.98 8.24
CA ASP A 68 -7.34 -8.48 8.08
C ASP A 68 -7.38 -7.01 7.69
N LYS A 69 -6.32 -6.25 7.99
CA LYS A 69 -6.17 -4.84 7.62
C LYS A 69 -5.50 -4.62 6.26
N PHE A 70 -5.06 -5.69 5.60
CA PHE A 70 -4.49 -5.58 4.26
C PHE A 70 -5.58 -5.18 3.27
N VAL A 71 -5.25 -4.32 2.31
CA VAL A 71 -6.21 -3.70 1.40
C VAL A 71 -5.97 -4.20 -0.02
N LYS A 72 -7.01 -4.77 -0.65
CA LYS A 72 -6.93 -5.16 -2.06
C LYS A 72 -6.82 -3.91 -2.95
N PRO A 73 -6.07 -3.98 -4.07
CA PRO A 73 -5.95 -2.84 -4.97
C PRO A 73 -7.28 -2.26 -5.43
N ASP A 74 -8.26 -3.08 -5.79
CA ASP A 74 -9.57 -2.61 -6.23
C ASP A 74 -10.30 -1.82 -5.14
N ASP A 75 -10.20 -2.25 -3.90
CA ASP A 75 -10.81 -1.56 -2.76
C ASP A 75 -10.11 -0.22 -2.52
N LEU A 76 -8.77 -0.19 -2.60
CA LEU A 76 -8.00 1.05 -2.46
C LEU A 76 -8.35 2.06 -3.55
N ILE A 77 -8.44 1.60 -4.80
CA ILE A 77 -8.79 2.45 -5.94
C ILE A 77 -10.18 3.06 -5.75
N LYS A 78 -11.13 2.27 -5.27
CA LYS A 78 -12.50 2.74 -4.99
C LYS A 78 -12.52 3.79 -3.90
N ILE A 79 -11.82 3.57 -2.79
CA ILE A 79 -11.72 4.52 -1.69
C ILE A 79 -11.08 5.83 -2.19
N CYS A 80 -10.01 5.74 -2.94
CA CYS A 80 -9.33 6.89 -3.51
C CYS A 80 -10.24 7.68 -4.46
N LYS A 81 -10.98 6.98 -5.32
CA LYS A 81 -11.93 7.62 -6.22
C LYS A 81 -12.99 8.43 -5.47
N ASN A 82 -13.48 7.90 -4.35
CA ASN A 82 -14.46 8.60 -3.52
C ASN A 82 -13.88 9.85 -2.84
N ASN A 83 -12.55 9.96 -2.79
CA ASN A 83 -11.83 11.09 -2.21
C ASN A 83 -11.12 11.96 -3.26
N ASN A 84 -11.62 11.96 -4.50
CA ASN A 84 -11.11 12.75 -5.61
C ASN A 84 -9.66 12.42 -6.00
N LEU A 85 -9.26 11.17 -5.81
CA LEU A 85 -7.95 10.67 -6.18
C LEU A 85 -8.11 9.68 -7.33
N LYS A 86 -7.60 10.03 -8.50
CA LYS A 86 -7.67 9.19 -9.70
C LYS A 86 -6.40 8.37 -9.84
N LEU A 87 -6.56 7.06 -10.00
CA LEU A 87 -5.43 6.17 -10.28
C LEU A 87 -4.81 6.50 -11.63
N GLU A 88 -3.49 6.72 -11.65
CA GLU A 88 -2.71 6.88 -12.88
C GLU A 88 -1.89 5.63 -13.20
N LYS A 89 -1.35 4.96 -12.19
CA LYS A 89 -0.56 3.75 -12.38
C LYS A 89 -0.59 2.87 -11.14
N LEU A 90 -0.67 1.56 -11.34
CA LEU A 90 -0.56 0.54 -10.29
C LEU A 90 0.52 -0.45 -10.67
N ASP A 91 1.50 -0.65 -9.79
CA ASP A 91 2.57 -1.62 -9.97
C ASP A 91 2.69 -2.53 -8.76
N GLY A 92 3.20 -3.74 -8.99
CA GLY A 92 3.65 -4.61 -7.91
C GLY A 92 5.03 -4.21 -7.42
N MET A 93 5.32 -4.56 -6.18
CA MET A 93 6.64 -4.41 -5.57
C MET A 93 7.07 -5.79 -5.05
N ASN A 94 8.16 -6.33 -5.58
CA ASN A 94 8.62 -7.67 -5.24
C ASN A 94 10.01 -7.63 -4.63
N PHE A 95 10.19 -8.40 -3.54
CA PHE A 95 11.47 -8.55 -2.89
C PHE A 95 12.15 -9.84 -3.33
N ASN A 96 13.41 -9.75 -3.77
CA ASN A 96 14.22 -10.90 -4.13
C ASN A 96 15.12 -11.27 -2.95
N LEU A 97 14.86 -12.44 -2.35
CA LEU A 97 15.63 -12.93 -1.20
C LEU A 97 17.09 -13.22 -1.53
N ILE A 98 17.40 -13.58 -2.78
CA ILE A 98 18.75 -13.92 -3.21
C ILE A 98 19.60 -12.66 -3.36
N THR A 99 19.06 -11.62 -4.01
CA THR A 99 19.79 -10.37 -4.28
C THR A 99 19.57 -9.30 -3.21
N ASP A 100 18.66 -9.54 -2.26
CA ASP A 100 18.28 -8.59 -1.21
C ASP A 100 17.80 -7.24 -1.79
N GLN A 101 17.08 -7.30 -2.91
CA GLN A 101 16.64 -6.10 -3.63
C GLN A 101 15.14 -6.10 -3.89
N TRP A 102 14.55 -4.89 -3.87
CA TRP A 102 13.18 -4.65 -4.30
C TRP A 102 13.12 -4.35 -5.79
N LYS A 103 12.07 -4.82 -6.45
CA LYS A 103 11.83 -4.59 -7.87
C LYS A 103 10.38 -4.21 -8.14
N ILE A 104 10.18 -3.21 -8.99
CA ILE A 104 8.86 -2.88 -9.53
C ILE A 104 8.52 -3.87 -10.64
N SER A 105 7.30 -4.43 -10.60
CA SER A 105 6.84 -5.40 -11.59
C SER A 105 5.32 -5.35 -11.74
N SER A 106 4.76 -6.20 -12.60
CA SER A 106 3.31 -6.35 -12.72
C SER A 106 2.70 -7.26 -11.65
N ASP A 107 3.52 -7.92 -10.82
CA ASP A 107 3.05 -8.83 -9.77
C ASP A 107 2.71 -8.03 -8.49
N ASP A 108 1.43 -7.75 -8.30
CA ASP A 108 0.88 -7.03 -7.14
C ASP A 108 0.33 -7.97 -6.05
N SER A 109 0.66 -9.26 -6.11
CA SER A 109 0.07 -10.26 -5.23
C SER A 109 0.48 -10.15 -3.77
N VAL A 110 1.61 -9.51 -3.45
CA VAL A 110 2.07 -9.27 -2.07
C VAL A 110 2.10 -7.77 -1.80
N ASN A 111 3.12 -7.07 -2.29
CA ASN A 111 3.24 -5.62 -2.16
C ASN A 111 2.86 -4.93 -3.46
N TYR A 112 2.22 -3.77 -3.36
CA TYR A 112 1.94 -2.95 -4.53
C TYR A 112 2.06 -1.47 -4.19
N ILE A 113 2.20 -0.66 -5.25
CA ILE A 113 2.25 0.80 -5.15
C ILE A 113 1.32 1.41 -6.19
N GLY A 114 0.48 2.35 -5.76
CA GLY A 114 -0.40 3.11 -6.64
C GLY A 114 0.02 4.57 -6.70
N LYS A 115 -0.01 5.13 -7.91
CA LYS A 115 0.16 6.55 -8.15
C LYS A 115 -1.19 7.16 -8.45
N PHE A 116 -1.61 8.12 -7.64
CA PHE A 116 -2.90 8.78 -7.75
C PHE A 116 -2.71 10.28 -7.98
N LYS A 117 -3.61 10.87 -8.76
CA LYS A 117 -3.64 12.31 -8.99
C LYS A 117 -4.92 12.91 -8.40
N LYS A 118 -4.79 14.01 -7.68
CA LYS A 118 -5.97 14.73 -7.18
C LYS A 118 -6.64 15.51 -8.28
N ILE A 119 -7.92 15.26 -8.44
CA ILE A 119 -8.77 15.95 -9.42
C ILE A 119 -9.65 17.01 -8.78
#